data_42fc8ac4462db4028c757f6ffb224743
#
_entry.id   42fc8ac4462db4028c757f6ffb224743
#
_cell.length_a   1.000
_cell.length_b   1.000
_cell.length_c   1.000
_cell.angle_alpha   90.00
_cell.angle_beta   90.00
_cell.angle_gamma   90.00
#
_symmetry.space_group_name_H-M   'P 1'
#
loop_
_entity.id
_entity.type
_entity.pdbx_description
1 polymer ?
#
loop_
_entity_poly.entity_id
_entity_poly.type
_entity_poly.pdbx_seq_one_letter_code
_entity_poly.pdbx_strand_id
1 'polypeptide(L)'
;DYSGTIEVDSAMAEGILYSVYVESVTYDSSQKDNKGGKVDFTVKGVSIIGNVKIRVKSLEDIPLVLESDVIKDSDGNYVASITLPENQSAEKPVVYEVYYDVKNKETKLKNNLIVDYDKSVCSITNFEIDGQLGQSTIYESEDSHTITVYMPYDHEYQDYYTPSKLTYIGGRISNDQGKPIQYTVDINGYARTKYTVTAQDGTTTADYMIKIYKEATPVITSLSLRNPTSSAASTVTVKIIGRALSSIKNAENENNRKVYIYSDDGLDPVEATYDLVNGVDTYTAEINIPENTSDTEDKIYTLKAKIGDTEQTSVNSTIRVPRKERGLIGINDFTINNQIGDTKISGEQGKNISITMPFDADIT
;
A
#
# COMPACT_ATOMS: atom_id res chain seq x y z
N ASP A 1 -79.50 -52.66 -31.62
CA ASP A 1 -78.05 -52.71 -31.52
C ASP A 1 -77.41 -51.98 -32.69
N TYR A 2 -77.02 -50.80 -32.47
CA TYR A 2 -76.12 -50.07 -33.38
C TYR A 2 -74.69 -50.10 -32.77
N SER A 3 -73.86 -51.02 -33.26
CA SER A 3 -72.43 -50.98 -33.06
C SER A 3 -71.84 -50.19 -34.22
N GLY A 4 -71.66 -48.89 -33.99
CA GLY A 4 -70.92 -48.03 -34.91
C GLY A 4 -69.45 -47.98 -34.45
N THR A 5 -68.53 -48.55 -35.21
CA THR A 5 -67.08 -48.37 -35.06
C THR A 5 -66.77 -46.95 -35.56
N ILE A 6 -66.34 -46.11 -34.70
CA ILE A 6 -65.78 -44.81 -35.10
C ILE A 6 -64.32 -45.09 -35.53
N GLU A 7 -64.05 -45.14 -36.83
CA GLU A 7 -62.70 -45.03 -37.35
C GLU A 7 -62.27 -43.59 -37.15
N VAL A 8 -61.40 -43.37 -36.16
CA VAL A 8 -60.70 -42.10 -36.01
C VAL A 8 -59.59 -42.10 -37.04
N ASP A 9 -59.71 -41.26 -38.06
CA ASP A 9 -58.66 -41.03 -39.04
C ASP A 9 -57.37 -40.64 -38.30
N SER A 10 -56.28 -41.35 -38.65
CA SER A 10 -54.98 -41.11 -38.05
C SER A 10 -54.51 -39.62 -38.16
N ALA A 11 -55.03 -38.91 -39.19
CA ALA A 11 -54.82 -37.46 -39.35
C ALA A 11 -55.57 -36.61 -38.30
N MET A 12 -56.67 -37.13 -37.69
CA MET A 12 -57.35 -36.45 -36.59
C MET A 12 -56.68 -36.74 -35.22
N ALA A 13 -55.92 -37.82 -35.07
CA ALA A 13 -55.21 -38.12 -33.81
C ALA A 13 -54.03 -37.22 -33.59
N GLU A 14 -53.46 -36.62 -34.65
CA GLU A 14 -52.37 -35.60 -34.52
C GLU A 14 -52.88 -34.22 -34.10
N GLY A 15 -54.15 -33.95 -34.04
CA GLY A 15 -54.77 -32.66 -33.78
C GLY A 15 -55.22 -32.40 -32.33
N ILE A 16 -55.17 -33.40 -31.44
CA ILE A 16 -55.46 -33.17 -30.01
C ILE A 16 -54.17 -32.68 -29.37
N LEU A 17 -53.85 -31.41 -29.58
CA LEU A 17 -52.88 -30.65 -28.75
C LEU A 17 -53.44 -30.63 -27.32
N TYR A 18 -53.06 -31.60 -26.50
CA TYR A 18 -53.27 -31.50 -25.06
C TYR A 18 -52.56 -30.23 -24.63
N SER A 19 -53.30 -29.20 -24.28
CA SER A 19 -52.74 -27.97 -23.71
C SER A 19 -51.97 -28.36 -22.46
N VAL A 20 -50.71 -28.00 -22.42
CA VAL A 20 -49.88 -28.18 -21.21
C VAL A 20 -50.53 -27.43 -20.09
N TYR A 21 -50.87 -28.12 -19.00
CA TYR A 21 -51.50 -27.53 -17.83
C TYR A 21 -50.76 -27.99 -16.57
N VAL A 22 -50.21 -27.00 -15.81
CA VAL A 22 -49.63 -27.22 -14.50
C VAL A 22 -50.66 -26.86 -13.44
N GLU A 23 -51.11 -27.84 -12.67
CA GLU A 23 -52.05 -27.67 -11.57
C GLU A 23 -51.35 -27.14 -10.33
N SER A 24 -50.22 -27.75 -9.98
CA SER A 24 -49.44 -27.36 -8.82
C SER A 24 -47.97 -27.80 -8.94
N VAL A 25 -47.11 -27.06 -8.29
CA VAL A 25 -45.69 -27.42 -8.01
C VAL A 25 -45.48 -27.35 -6.52
N THR A 26 -45.01 -28.43 -5.92
CA THR A 26 -44.69 -28.51 -4.48
C THR A 26 -43.24 -28.87 -4.27
N TYR A 27 -42.62 -28.28 -3.26
CA TYR A 27 -41.25 -28.49 -2.88
C TYR A 27 -41.07 -28.08 -1.41
N ASP A 28 -39.98 -28.56 -0.78
CA ASP A 28 -39.55 -28.11 0.54
C ASP A 28 -38.86 -26.74 0.43
N SER A 29 -39.53 -25.70 0.93
CA SER A 29 -39.03 -24.34 0.98
C SER A 29 -38.37 -23.98 2.33
N SER A 30 -38.06 -24.97 3.17
CA SER A 30 -37.30 -24.76 4.38
C SER A 30 -35.91 -24.21 4.02
N GLN A 31 -35.42 -23.31 4.86
CA GLN A 31 -34.07 -22.74 4.70
C GLN A 31 -33.02 -23.85 4.76
N LYS A 32 -32.13 -23.90 3.80
CA LYS A 32 -30.94 -24.76 3.78
C LYS A 32 -29.81 -24.11 4.55
N ASP A 33 -28.91 -24.92 5.09
CA ASP A 33 -27.65 -24.40 5.61
C ASP A 33 -26.78 -23.82 4.51
N ASN A 34 -25.61 -23.31 4.85
CA ASN A 34 -24.69 -22.69 3.89
C ASN A 34 -24.16 -23.66 2.83
N LYS A 35 -24.23 -24.98 3.05
CA LYS A 35 -23.81 -25.99 2.07
C LYS A 35 -24.77 -26.15 0.91
N GLY A 36 -25.98 -25.56 1.00
CA GLY A 36 -27.00 -25.68 -0.01
C GLY A 36 -27.64 -27.08 -0.07
N GLY A 37 -27.64 -27.68 -1.26
CA GLY A 37 -28.09 -29.06 -1.41
C GLY A 37 -29.26 -29.27 -2.36
N LYS A 38 -29.67 -30.51 -2.50
CA LYS A 38 -30.71 -30.94 -3.40
C LYS A 38 -32.11 -30.49 -2.94
N VAL A 39 -32.89 -29.97 -3.87
CA VAL A 39 -34.32 -29.67 -3.71
C VAL A 39 -35.09 -30.47 -4.75
N ASP A 40 -36.03 -31.29 -4.28
CA ASP A 40 -36.90 -32.07 -5.11
C ASP A 40 -38.26 -31.36 -5.28
N PHE A 41 -38.76 -31.35 -6.50
CA PHE A 41 -39.99 -30.73 -6.89
C PHE A 41 -40.95 -31.82 -7.36
N THR A 42 -42.21 -31.75 -6.94
CA THR A 42 -43.28 -32.56 -7.47
C THR A 42 -44.25 -31.68 -8.25
N VAL A 43 -44.53 -32.06 -9.49
CA VAL A 43 -45.38 -31.31 -10.40
C VAL A 43 -46.64 -32.11 -10.66
N LYS A 44 -47.82 -31.48 -10.56
CA LYS A 44 -49.12 -32.08 -10.98
C LYS A 44 -49.65 -31.33 -12.17
N GLY A 45 -50.23 -32.06 -13.10
CA GLY A 45 -50.82 -31.47 -14.30
C GLY A 45 -50.96 -32.43 -15.47
N VAL A 46 -51.20 -31.89 -16.66
CA VAL A 46 -51.42 -32.63 -17.90
C VAL A 46 -50.36 -32.24 -18.93
N SER A 47 -49.90 -33.23 -19.70
CA SER A 47 -48.89 -33.06 -20.78
C SER A 47 -47.58 -32.43 -20.28
N ILE A 48 -47.11 -32.82 -19.10
CA ILE A 48 -45.97 -32.22 -18.39
C ILE A 48 -44.64 -32.57 -19.06
N ILE A 49 -44.41 -33.87 -19.41
CA ILE A 49 -43.12 -34.35 -19.91
C ILE A 49 -42.72 -33.65 -21.21
N GLY A 50 -41.47 -33.14 -21.24
CA GLY A 50 -40.89 -32.44 -22.39
C GLY A 50 -41.44 -31.02 -22.61
N ASN A 51 -42.40 -30.57 -21.79
CA ASN A 51 -43.04 -29.28 -21.95
C ASN A 51 -42.84 -28.35 -20.71
N VAL A 52 -42.47 -28.90 -19.57
CA VAL A 52 -42.36 -28.16 -18.31
C VAL A 52 -40.94 -28.32 -17.77
N LYS A 53 -40.35 -27.21 -17.38
CA LYS A 53 -39.08 -27.15 -16.63
C LYS A 53 -39.30 -26.45 -15.30
N ILE A 54 -38.52 -26.82 -14.31
CA ILE A 54 -38.39 -26.05 -13.08
C ILE A 54 -37.13 -25.20 -13.21
N ARG A 55 -37.24 -23.94 -12.84
CA ARG A 55 -36.12 -22.97 -12.88
C ARG A 55 -36.05 -22.22 -11.58
N VAL A 56 -34.82 -22.01 -11.06
CA VAL A 56 -34.56 -21.19 -9.90
C VAL A 56 -33.54 -20.10 -10.28
N LYS A 57 -33.79 -18.89 -9.80
CA LYS A 57 -32.94 -17.71 -10.09
C LYS A 57 -32.54 -17.04 -8.80
N SER A 58 -31.25 -16.82 -8.57
CA SER A 58 -30.77 -16.03 -7.43
C SER A 58 -31.13 -14.55 -7.60
N LEU A 59 -31.36 -13.86 -6.48
CA LEU A 59 -31.61 -12.41 -6.42
C LEU A 59 -30.31 -11.60 -6.30
N GLU A 60 -29.23 -12.10 -6.85
CA GLU A 60 -27.95 -11.42 -6.92
C GLU A 60 -27.89 -10.48 -8.13
N ASP A 61 -26.95 -9.51 -8.13
CA ASP A 61 -26.76 -8.56 -9.24
C ASP A 61 -26.50 -9.28 -10.57
N ILE A 62 -25.80 -10.41 -10.51
CA ILE A 62 -25.65 -11.35 -11.63
C ILE A 62 -26.37 -12.64 -11.22
N PRO A 63 -27.61 -12.84 -11.68
CA PRO A 63 -28.40 -13.98 -11.24
C PRO A 63 -27.81 -15.32 -11.70
N LEU A 64 -27.64 -16.24 -10.76
CA LEU A 64 -27.41 -17.64 -11.07
C LEU A 64 -28.75 -18.27 -11.44
N VAL A 65 -28.81 -18.86 -12.63
CA VAL A 65 -30.01 -19.57 -13.10
C VAL A 65 -29.70 -21.06 -13.17
N LEU A 66 -30.47 -21.85 -12.44
CA LEU A 66 -30.42 -23.30 -12.47
C LEU A 66 -31.77 -23.83 -13.00
N GLU A 67 -31.73 -24.86 -13.82
CA GLU A 67 -32.95 -25.47 -14.38
C GLU A 67 -32.91 -27.01 -14.40
N SER A 68 -34.05 -27.64 -14.36
CA SER A 68 -34.22 -29.06 -14.47
C SER A 68 -35.50 -29.39 -15.28
N ASP A 69 -35.40 -30.33 -16.18
CA ASP A 69 -36.55 -30.87 -16.86
C ASP A 69 -37.39 -31.71 -15.87
N VAL A 70 -38.70 -31.67 -16.06
CA VAL A 70 -39.61 -32.54 -15.31
C VAL A 70 -39.65 -33.91 -15.96
N ILE A 71 -39.37 -34.95 -15.18
CA ILE A 71 -39.39 -36.35 -15.62
C ILE A 71 -40.45 -37.15 -14.86
N LYS A 72 -40.73 -38.36 -15.29
CA LYS A 72 -41.61 -39.29 -14.57
C LYS A 72 -40.74 -40.25 -13.76
N ASP A 73 -41.00 -40.35 -12.46
CA ASP A 73 -40.29 -41.29 -11.56
C ASP A 73 -40.84 -42.74 -11.72
N SER A 74 -40.26 -43.68 -10.97
CA SER A 74 -40.69 -45.09 -10.96
C SER A 74 -42.12 -45.29 -10.50
N ASP A 75 -42.63 -44.39 -9.67
CA ASP A 75 -43.97 -44.44 -9.08
C ASP A 75 -45.01 -43.72 -9.95
N GLY A 76 -44.53 -43.13 -11.04
CA GLY A 76 -45.38 -42.43 -12.01
C GLY A 76 -45.64 -40.98 -11.69
N ASN A 77 -44.96 -40.37 -10.70
CA ASN A 77 -45.07 -38.97 -10.38
C ASN A 77 -44.19 -38.11 -11.31
N TYR A 78 -44.58 -36.89 -11.54
CA TYR A 78 -43.75 -35.91 -12.26
C TYR A 78 -42.85 -35.17 -11.27
N VAL A 79 -41.55 -35.35 -11.45
CA VAL A 79 -40.54 -34.82 -10.53
C VAL A 79 -39.44 -34.08 -11.26
N ALA A 80 -38.82 -33.12 -10.58
CA ALA A 80 -37.60 -32.45 -10.98
C ALA A 80 -36.69 -32.29 -9.77
N SER A 81 -35.38 -32.15 -9.98
CA SER A 81 -34.43 -31.94 -8.89
C SER A 81 -33.42 -30.89 -9.29
N ILE A 82 -33.18 -29.95 -8.40
CA ILE A 82 -32.15 -28.92 -8.57
C ILE A 82 -31.23 -28.94 -7.34
N THR A 83 -29.92 -28.93 -7.56
CA THR A 83 -28.96 -28.80 -6.48
C THR A 83 -28.55 -27.34 -6.36
N LEU A 84 -28.90 -26.72 -5.23
CA LEU A 84 -28.46 -25.36 -4.89
C LEU A 84 -26.99 -25.42 -4.48
N PRO A 85 -26.13 -24.50 -5.00
CA PRO A 85 -24.71 -24.44 -4.60
C PRO A 85 -24.55 -23.97 -3.18
N GLU A 86 -23.34 -24.20 -2.65
CA GLU A 86 -22.88 -23.64 -1.38
C GLU A 86 -22.89 -22.11 -1.45
N ASN A 87 -23.38 -21.49 -0.39
CA ASN A 87 -23.24 -20.05 -0.19
C ASN A 87 -21.92 -19.78 0.53
N GLN A 88 -20.99 -19.20 -0.18
CA GLN A 88 -19.67 -18.80 0.35
C GLN A 88 -19.68 -17.44 1.06
N SER A 89 -20.81 -16.74 1.10
CA SER A 89 -20.94 -15.50 1.86
C SER A 89 -20.84 -15.80 3.35
N ALA A 90 -20.15 -14.94 4.09
CA ALA A 90 -20.10 -14.95 5.55
C ALA A 90 -21.12 -13.99 6.18
N GLU A 91 -21.90 -13.25 5.38
CA GLU A 91 -22.71 -12.14 5.87
C GLU A 91 -24.20 -12.26 5.54
N LYS A 92 -24.53 -12.82 4.37
CA LYS A 92 -25.93 -12.81 3.90
C LYS A 92 -26.34 -14.11 3.23
N PRO A 93 -27.60 -14.54 3.41
CA PRO A 93 -28.14 -15.68 2.68
C PRO A 93 -28.31 -15.37 1.20
N VAL A 94 -28.25 -16.43 0.37
CA VAL A 94 -28.67 -16.37 -1.04
C VAL A 94 -30.13 -16.78 -1.15
N VAL A 95 -30.91 -15.92 -1.77
CA VAL A 95 -32.34 -16.15 -1.99
C VAL A 95 -32.57 -16.49 -3.46
N TYR A 96 -33.27 -17.58 -3.71
CA TYR A 96 -33.64 -18.04 -5.05
C TYR A 96 -35.16 -17.95 -5.25
N GLU A 97 -35.59 -17.25 -6.28
CA GLU A 97 -36.96 -17.29 -6.76
C GLU A 97 -37.18 -18.58 -7.58
N VAL A 98 -38.31 -19.20 -7.39
CA VAL A 98 -38.69 -20.47 -8.06
C VAL A 98 -39.74 -20.22 -9.12
N TYR A 99 -39.51 -20.80 -10.28
CA TYR A 99 -40.41 -20.71 -11.43
C TYR A 99 -40.68 -22.10 -12.00
N TYR A 100 -41.84 -22.29 -12.59
CA TYR A 100 -41.99 -23.29 -13.62
C TYR A 100 -42.14 -22.61 -14.99
N ASP A 101 -41.54 -23.22 -15.98
CA ASP A 101 -41.50 -22.73 -17.35
C ASP A 101 -42.29 -23.67 -18.24
N VAL A 102 -43.27 -23.14 -18.98
CA VAL A 102 -44.04 -23.87 -20.02
C VAL A 102 -43.76 -23.20 -21.35
N LYS A 103 -43.00 -23.88 -22.23
CA LYS A 103 -42.70 -23.37 -23.58
C LYS A 103 -42.19 -21.92 -23.58
N ASN A 104 -41.19 -21.61 -22.72
CA ASN A 104 -40.57 -20.29 -22.53
C ASN A 104 -41.48 -19.24 -21.87
N LYS A 105 -42.59 -19.67 -21.25
CA LYS A 105 -43.40 -18.78 -20.42
C LYS A 105 -43.24 -19.17 -18.96
N GLU A 106 -42.51 -18.33 -18.22
CA GLU A 106 -42.25 -18.51 -16.79
C GLU A 106 -43.44 -18.10 -15.94
N THR A 107 -43.71 -18.87 -14.90
CA THR A 107 -44.64 -18.53 -13.83
C THR A 107 -43.94 -18.66 -12.50
N LYS A 108 -43.86 -17.55 -11.77
CA LYS A 108 -43.22 -17.49 -10.45
C LYS A 108 -44.07 -18.21 -9.40
N LEU A 109 -43.41 -19.00 -8.55
CA LEU A 109 -44.02 -19.63 -7.39
C LEU A 109 -43.97 -18.71 -6.17
N LYS A 110 -44.83 -18.97 -5.19
CA LYS A 110 -45.01 -18.08 -4.03
C LYS A 110 -43.79 -18.07 -3.08
N ASN A 111 -43.22 -19.24 -2.85
CA ASN A 111 -42.14 -19.39 -1.85
C ASN A 111 -40.78 -19.35 -2.55
N ASN A 112 -39.83 -18.68 -1.91
CA ASN A 112 -38.45 -18.71 -2.33
C ASN A 112 -37.70 -19.88 -1.66
N LEU A 113 -36.55 -20.24 -2.24
CA LEU A 113 -35.57 -21.11 -1.60
C LEU A 113 -34.49 -20.20 -1.01
N ILE A 114 -33.96 -20.56 0.15
CA ILE A 114 -32.95 -19.79 0.87
C ILE A 114 -31.80 -20.72 1.23
N VAL A 115 -30.59 -20.33 0.85
CA VAL A 115 -29.33 -20.94 1.34
C VAL A 115 -28.69 -19.96 2.29
N ASP A 116 -28.55 -20.36 3.56
CA ASP A 116 -28.00 -19.54 4.62
C ASP A 116 -26.51 -19.20 4.34
N TYR A 117 -25.94 -18.31 5.09
CA TYR A 117 -24.53 -18.01 5.03
C TYR A 117 -23.75 -18.79 6.10
N ASP A 118 -22.40 -18.78 6.00
CA ASP A 118 -21.56 -19.47 6.96
C ASP A 118 -21.46 -18.67 8.27
N LYS A 119 -22.23 -19.07 9.27
CA LYS A 119 -22.27 -18.43 10.58
C LYS A 119 -21.04 -18.73 11.44
N SER A 120 -20.16 -19.64 11.02
CA SER A 120 -18.93 -19.97 11.74
C SER A 120 -17.77 -19.03 11.36
N VAL A 121 -17.94 -18.18 10.34
CA VAL A 121 -16.89 -17.24 9.94
C VAL A 121 -16.77 -16.12 10.95
N CYS A 122 -15.54 -15.85 11.37
CA CYS A 122 -15.19 -14.71 12.19
C CYS A 122 -13.80 -14.18 11.80
N SER A 123 -13.74 -12.90 11.39
CA SER A 123 -12.48 -12.26 10.99
C SER A 123 -12.53 -10.76 11.21
N ILE A 124 -11.35 -10.12 11.42
CA ILE A 124 -11.20 -8.67 11.36
C ILE A 124 -10.84 -8.31 9.92
N THR A 125 -11.67 -7.51 9.26
CA THR A 125 -11.49 -7.12 7.85
C THR A 125 -10.81 -5.77 7.69
N ASN A 126 -10.86 -4.91 8.71
CA ASN A 126 -10.13 -3.65 8.75
C ASN A 126 -9.80 -3.27 10.19
N PHE A 127 -8.63 -2.69 10.40
CA PHE A 127 -8.17 -2.17 11.67
C PHE A 127 -7.26 -0.97 11.42
N GLU A 128 -7.57 0.19 12.02
CA GLU A 128 -6.75 1.39 11.92
C GLU A 128 -6.66 2.09 13.28
N ILE A 129 -5.55 2.73 13.54
CA ILE A 129 -5.28 3.59 14.70
C ILE A 129 -4.89 4.98 14.18
N ASP A 130 -5.34 6.04 14.85
CA ASP A 130 -4.97 7.40 14.46
C ASP A 130 -3.45 7.61 14.52
N GLY A 131 -2.93 8.28 13.50
CA GLY A 131 -1.49 8.54 13.36
C GLY A 131 -0.68 7.40 12.78
N GLN A 132 -1.28 6.26 12.43
CA GLN A 132 -0.56 5.17 11.77
C GLN A 132 -0.09 5.53 10.36
N LEU A 133 0.95 4.85 9.92
CA LEU A 133 1.53 4.98 8.60
C LEU A 133 0.95 3.95 7.63
N GLY A 134 0.18 4.44 6.66
CA GLY A 134 -0.48 3.57 5.68
C GLY A 134 -1.59 2.71 6.29
N GLN A 135 -1.90 1.59 5.63
CA GLN A 135 -2.90 0.65 6.09
C GLN A 135 -2.27 -0.43 6.98
N SER A 136 -3.02 -0.91 7.97
CA SER A 136 -2.62 -2.06 8.77
C SER A 136 -2.53 -3.32 7.90
N THR A 137 -1.56 -4.16 8.18
CA THR A 137 -1.45 -5.47 7.53
C THR A 137 -2.14 -6.52 8.38
N ILE A 138 -3.15 -7.19 7.82
CA ILE A 138 -3.84 -8.31 8.46
C ILE A 138 -3.29 -9.60 7.87
N TYR A 139 -2.77 -10.45 8.73
CA TYR A 139 -2.26 -11.78 8.39
C TYR A 139 -3.09 -12.83 9.11
N GLU A 140 -3.62 -13.78 8.36
CA GLU A 140 -4.43 -14.89 8.85
C GLU A 140 -3.82 -16.22 8.36
N SER A 141 -3.65 -17.14 9.28
CA SER A 141 -3.27 -18.52 9.01
C SER A 141 -4.09 -19.45 9.89
N GLU A 142 -4.04 -20.76 9.65
CA GLU A 142 -4.77 -21.75 10.46
C GLU A 142 -4.45 -21.64 11.97
N ASP A 143 -3.21 -21.28 12.32
CA ASP A 143 -2.74 -21.28 13.71
C ASP A 143 -2.62 -19.86 14.33
N SER A 144 -2.66 -18.80 13.54
CA SER A 144 -2.40 -17.45 14.06
C SER A 144 -2.99 -16.34 13.21
N HIS A 145 -3.56 -15.33 13.87
CA HIS A 145 -4.01 -14.09 13.24
C HIS A 145 -3.24 -12.93 13.87
N THR A 146 -2.64 -12.12 13.03
CA THR A 146 -1.85 -10.96 13.48
C THR A 146 -2.22 -9.73 12.65
N ILE A 147 -2.41 -8.61 13.35
CA ILE A 147 -2.57 -7.30 12.72
C ILE A 147 -1.35 -6.46 13.06
N THR A 148 -0.66 -5.98 12.04
CA THR A 148 0.53 -5.15 12.20
C THR A 148 0.22 -3.71 11.81
N VAL A 149 0.54 -2.80 12.72
CA VAL A 149 0.39 -1.34 12.56
C VAL A 149 1.77 -0.72 12.66
N TYR A 150 2.07 0.25 11.81
CA TYR A 150 3.30 1.03 11.88
C TYR A 150 3.00 2.47 12.27
N MET A 151 3.73 2.97 13.26
CA MET A 151 3.70 4.35 13.72
C MET A 151 4.99 5.07 13.33
N PRO A 152 5.00 6.40 13.29
CA PRO A 152 6.22 7.19 13.11
C PRO A 152 7.33 6.79 14.09
N TYR A 153 8.58 6.99 13.71
CA TYR A 153 9.73 6.60 14.55
C TYR A 153 9.78 7.32 15.89
N ASP A 154 9.24 8.53 15.97
CA ASP A 154 9.19 9.37 17.17
C ASP A 154 7.88 9.25 17.96
N HIS A 155 6.96 8.34 17.53
CA HIS A 155 5.74 8.04 18.26
C HIS A 155 6.07 7.56 19.67
N GLU A 156 5.38 8.10 20.67
CA GLU A 156 5.45 7.59 22.05
C GLU A 156 4.37 6.54 22.28
N TYR A 157 4.75 5.33 22.65
CA TYR A 157 3.79 4.28 22.96
C TYR A 157 2.90 4.69 24.12
N GLN A 158 1.60 4.51 23.90
CA GLN A 158 0.56 4.78 24.89
C GLN A 158 0.12 3.46 25.55
N ASP A 159 -0.35 3.56 26.79
CA ASP A 159 -0.94 2.40 27.48
C ASP A 159 -2.28 1.98 26.86
N TYR A 160 -2.95 2.91 26.20
CA TYR A 160 -4.28 2.72 25.59
C TYR A 160 -4.32 3.30 24.20
N TYR A 161 -4.86 2.51 23.26
CA TYR A 161 -5.21 2.98 21.92
C TYR A 161 -6.68 2.73 21.64
N THR A 162 -7.29 3.65 20.91
CA THR A 162 -8.66 3.49 20.40
C THR A 162 -8.57 3.28 18.90
N PRO A 163 -9.09 2.16 18.35
CA PRO A 163 -9.16 2.02 16.90
C PRO A 163 -10.01 3.14 16.30
N SER A 164 -9.44 3.84 15.32
CA SER A 164 -10.19 4.82 14.51
C SER A 164 -11.08 4.13 13.49
N LYS A 165 -10.69 2.89 13.10
CA LYS A 165 -11.51 2.04 12.24
C LYS A 165 -11.35 0.58 12.64
N LEU A 166 -12.47 -0.09 12.84
CA LEU A 166 -12.53 -1.50 13.14
C LEU A 166 -13.77 -2.09 12.46
N THR A 167 -13.54 -2.97 11.49
CA THR A 167 -14.62 -3.75 10.87
C THR A 167 -14.28 -5.23 10.97
N TYR A 168 -15.33 -6.03 11.21
CA TYR A 168 -15.18 -7.47 11.38
C TYR A 168 -16.42 -8.21 10.87
N ILE A 169 -16.23 -9.47 10.51
CA ILE A 169 -17.27 -10.45 10.24
C ILE A 169 -17.41 -11.31 11.49
N GLY A 170 -18.62 -11.48 11.97
CA GLY A 170 -18.90 -12.28 13.18
C GLY A 170 -20.08 -11.74 13.96
N GLY A 171 -20.37 -12.38 15.11
CA GLY A 171 -21.47 -11.97 16.00
C GLY A 171 -21.07 -10.88 16.97
N ARG A 172 -19.84 -10.93 17.49
CA ARG A 172 -19.32 -9.95 18.45
C ARG A 172 -17.79 -9.93 18.46
N ILE A 173 -17.23 -8.83 18.97
CA ILE A 173 -15.80 -8.69 19.25
C ILE A 173 -15.58 -8.44 20.75
N SER A 174 -14.45 -8.87 21.31
CA SER A 174 -14.15 -8.81 22.74
C SER A 174 -14.12 -7.40 23.31
N ASN A 175 -13.81 -6.41 22.46
CA ASN A 175 -13.74 -5.00 22.83
C ASN A 175 -14.65 -4.20 21.91
N ASP A 176 -15.63 -3.48 22.49
CA ASP A 176 -16.54 -2.66 21.71
C ASP A 176 -15.78 -1.59 20.90
N GLN A 177 -16.30 -1.32 19.71
CA GLN A 177 -15.79 -0.23 18.88
C GLN A 177 -15.79 1.11 19.64
N GLY A 178 -14.73 1.89 19.46
CA GLY A 178 -14.61 3.23 20.03
C GLY A 178 -14.21 3.29 21.50
N LYS A 179 -13.91 2.15 22.15
CA LYS A 179 -13.35 2.15 23.51
C LYS A 179 -11.83 2.00 23.48
N PRO A 180 -11.11 2.71 24.37
CA PRO A 180 -9.67 2.51 24.53
C PRO A 180 -9.37 1.09 25.00
N ILE A 181 -8.35 0.49 24.41
CA ILE A 181 -7.90 -0.84 24.76
C ILE A 181 -6.49 -0.74 25.30
N GLN A 182 -6.26 -1.45 26.38
CA GLN A 182 -4.94 -1.50 26.99
C GLN A 182 -3.96 -2.31 26.14
N TYR A 183 -2.78 -1.73 25.93
CA TYR A 183 -1.65 -2.36 25.26
C TYR A 183 -0.51 -2.54 26.24
N THR A 184 0.29 -3.56 26.02
CA THR A 184 1.51 -3.80 26.79
C THR A 184 2.70 -3.67 25.85
N VAL A 185 3.66 -2.84 26.21
CA VAL A 185 4.93 -2.75 25.45
C VAL A 185 5.74 -4.00 25.73
N ASP A 186 6.11 -4.71 24.66
CA ASP A 186 6.91 -5.94 24.71
C ASP A 186 8.39 -5.61 24.86
N ILE A 187 9.15 -6.57 25.40
CA ILE A 187 10.62 -6.52 25.47
C ILE A 187 11.29 -6.32 24.09
N ASN A 188 10.58 -6.73 23.01
CA ASN A 188 11.04 -6.53 21.63
C ASN A 188 10.75 -5.13 21.09
N GLY A 189 10.23 -4.21 21.91
CA GLY A 189 10.04 -2.82 21.56
C GLY A 189 8.83 -2.50 20.69
N TYR A 190 7.76 -3.30 20.78
CA TYR A 190 6.47 -3.00 20.16
C TYR A 190 5.33 -3.11 21.17
N ALA A 191 4.27 -2.33 20.98
CA ALA A 191 3.06 -2.44 21.80
C ALA A 191 2.15 -3.55 21.24
N ARG A 192 1.51 -4.32 22.11
CA ARG A 192 0.60 -5.41 21.71
C ARG A 192 -0.65 -5.53 22.57
N THR A 193 -1.70 -6.02 21.95
CA THR A 193 -2.93 -6.46 22.63
C THR A 193 -3.60 -7.59 21.84
N LYS A 194 -4.65 -8.16 22.42
CA LYS A 194 -5.42 -9.26 21.80
C LYS A 194 -6.88 -8.85 21.63
N TYR A 195 -7.42 -9.11 20.45
CA TYR A 195 -8.84 -9.09 20.15
C TYR A 195 -9.35 -10.49 19.89
N THR A 196 -10.55 -10.79 20.36
CA THR A 196 -11.25 -12.04 20.05
C THR A 196 -12.53 -11.71 19.31
N VAL A 197 -12.67 -12.21 18.10
CA VAL A 197 -13.93 -12.18 17.35
C VAL A 197 -14.65 -13.49 17.59
N THR A 198 -15.92 -13.42 17.98
CA THR A 198 -16.81 -14.59 18.11
C THR A 198 -17.74 -14.60 16.91
N ALA A 199 -17.84 -15.72 16.22
CA ALA A 199 -18.72 -15.92 15.09
C ALA A 199 -20.20 -15.80 15.48
N GLN A 200 -21.09 -15.75 14.49
CA GLN A 200 -22.55 -15.69 14.74
C GLN A 200 -23.13 -16.98 15.31
N ASP A 201 -22.42 -18.12 15.17
CA ASP A 201 -22.79 -19.38 15.82
C ASP A 201 -22.63 -19.34 17.34
N GLY A 202 -21.96 -18.31 17.86
CA GLY A 202 -21.72 -18.10 19.30
C GLY A 202 -20.62 -18.96 19.89
N THR A 203 -20.00 -19.86 19.13
CA THR A 203 -19.02 -20.86 19.59
C THR A 203 -17.65 -20.74 18.92
N THR A 204 -17.63 -20.48 17.63
CA THR A 204 -16.38 -20.30 16.87
C THR A 204 -15.74 -18.96 17.20
N THR A 205 -14.44 -18.95 17.45
CA THR A 205 -13.69 -17.73 17.80
C THR A 205 -12.38 -17.63 17.03
N ALA A 206 -11.97 -16.40 16.70
CA ALA A 206 -10.66 -16.08 16.16
C ALA A 206 -9.97 -15.03 17.03
N ASP A 207 -8.76 -15.33 17.46
CA ASP A 207 -7.92 -14.46 18.29
C ASP A 207 -6.91 -13.70 17.42
N TYR A 208 -6.98 -12.37 17.44
CA TYR A 208 -6.08 -11.49 16.70
C TYR A 208 -5.08 -10.84 17.66
N MET A 209 -3.79 -11.05 17.40
CA MET A 209 -2.73 -10.31 18.07
C MET A 209 -2.44 -9.01 17.31
N ILE A 210 -2.80 -7.89 17.91
CA ILE A 210 -2.47 -6.57 17.36
C ILE A 210 -1.05 -6.20 17.81
N LYS A 211 -0.19 -5.83 16.87
CA LYS A 211 1.19 -5.40 17.11
C LYS A 211 1.41 -4.02 16.51
N ILE A 212 1.82 -3.07 17.35
CA ILE A 212 2.12 -1.71 16.93
C ILE A 212 3.64 -1.52 16.97
N TYR A 213 4.24 -1.31 15.81
CA TYR A 213 5.67 -1.05 15.64
C TYR A 213 5.90 0.43 15.35
N LYS A 214 7.10 0.91 15.67
CA LYS A 214 7.59 2.19 15.16
C LYS A 214 8.50 1.96 13.96
N GLU A 215 8.52 2.93 13.03
CA GLU A 215 9.57 2.94 12.02
C GLU A 215 10.96 2.98 12.66
N ALA A 216 11.96 2.57 11.90
CA ALA A 216 13.33 2.66 12.34
C ALA A 216 13.75 4.12 12.55
N THR A 217 14.43 4.40 13.66
CA THR A 217 14.99 5.73 13.95
C THR A 217 15.98 6.14 12.86
N PRO A 218 15.81 7.32 12.24
CA PRO A 218 16.72 7.80 11.21
C PRO A 218 18.08 8.16 11.83
N VAL A 219 19.14 7.84 11.09
CA VAL A 219 20.53 8.16 11.48
C VAL A 219 21.27 8.69 10.26
N ILE A 220 21.84 9.87 10.38
CA ILE A 220 22.77 10.42 9.39
C ILE A 220 24.17 9.91 9.71
N THR A 221 24.81 9.25 8.73
CA THR A 221 26.12 8.62 8.90
C THR A 221 27.27 9.43 8.28
N SER A 222 26.97 10.17 7.22
CA SER A 222 27.98 11.01 6.54
C SER A 222 27.33 12.07 5.65
N LEU A 223 28.14 13.04 5.22
CA LEU A 223 27.80 14.04 4.23
C LEU A 223 28.70 13.85 3.01
N SER A 224 28.12 13.89 1.81
CA SER A 224 28.86 13.83 0.56
C SER A 224 28.79 15.19 -0.13
N LEU A 225 29.92 15.75 -0.47
CA LEU A 225 30.06 17.06 -1.08
C LEU A 225 31.30 17.13 -1.98
N ARG A 226 31.38 18.18 -2.78
CA ARG A 226 32.61 18.58 -3.50
C ARG A 226 33.07 19.92 -2.98
N ASN A 227 34.35 20.01 -2.66
CA ASN A 227 34.95 21.27 -2.23
C ASN A 227 34.98 22.29 -3.38
N PRO A 228 34.90 23.59 -3.09
CA PRO A 228 35.20 24.65 -4.03
C PRO A 228 36.58 24.49 -4.63
N THR A 229 36.76 24.87 -5.89
CA THR A 229 38.03 24.80 -6.60
C THR A 229 38.76 26.15 -6.62
N SER A 230 38.12 27.23 -6.12
CA SER A 230 38.66 28.56 -6.04
C SER A 230 38.31 29.22 -4.72
N SER A 231 38.97 30.35 -4.40
CA SER A 231 38.68 31.17 -3.23
C SER A 231 37.41 32.00 -3.34
N ALA A 232 36.81 32.10 -4.52
CA ALA A 232 35.61 32.90 -4.74
C ALA A 232 34.39 32.34 -3.99
N ALA A 233 33.46 33.23 -3.65
CA ALA A 233 32.17 32.83 -3.10
C ALA A 233 31.48 31.82 -4.03
N SER A 234 30.91 30.79 -3.45
CA SER A 234 30.31 29.67 -4.20
C SER A 234 29.21 28.99 -3.40
N THR A 235 28.38 28.20 -4.08
CA THR A 235 27.40 27.32 -3.42
C THR A 235 27.88 25.88 -3.51
N VAL A 236 27.84 25.18 -2.38
CA VAL A 236 28.20 23.75 -2.27
C VAL A 236 26.97 22.95 -1.99
N THR A 237 26.65 22.00 -2.88
CA THR A 237 25.59 21.03 -2.66
C THR A 237 26.10 19.91 -1.76
N VAL A 238 25.44 19.72 -0.63
CA VAL A 238 25.73 18.66 0.35
C VAL A 238 24.64 17.62 0.29
N LYS A 239 25.00 16.38 -0.02
CA LYS A 239 24.10 15.23 0.01
C LYS A 239 24.24 14.50 1.35
N ILE A 240 23.11 14.22 2.00
CA ILE A 240 23.04 13.50 3.27
C ILE A 240 22.97 12.01 3.01
N ILE A 241 23.80 11.24 3.70
CA ILE A 241 23.86 9.78 3.64
C ILE A 241 23.54 9.22 5.03
N GLY A 242 22.65 8.25 5.07
CA GLY A 242 22.22 7.67 6.33
C GLY A 242 21.38 6.42 6.18
N ARG A 243 20.76 6.00 7.29
CA ARG A 243 19.81 4.87 7.35
C ARG A 243 18.44 5.38 7.80
N ALA A 244 17.39 4.72 7.32
CA ALA A 244 16.00 5.06 7.64
C ALA A 244 15.64 6.55 7.39
N LEU A 245 16.27 7.21 6.42
CA LEU A 245 16.02 8.61 6.12
C LEU A 245 14.59 8.88 5.66
N SER A 246 13.90 7.86 5.12
CA SER A 246 12.47 7.91 4.78
C SER A 246 11.57 8.18 5.99
N SER A 247 11.98 7.73 7.19
CA SER A 247 11.19 7.90 8.41
C SER A 247 11.09 9.37 8.84
N ILE A 248 12.05 10.21 8.44
CA ILE A 248 12.11 11.64 8.82
C ILE A 248 10.83 12.36 8.37
N LYS A 249 10.38 12.15 7.13
CA LYS A 249 9.19 12.82 6.58
C LYS A 249 7.89 12.39 7.27
N ASN A 250 7.89 11.22 7.92
CA ASN A 250 6.75 10.62 8.58
C ASN A 250 6.66 10.95 10.08
N ALA A 251 7.65 11.65 10.65
CA ALA A 251 7.67 11.97 12.07
C ALA A 251 6.37 12.64 12.53
N GLU A 252 5.90 12.32 13.74
CA GLU A 252 4.73 12.99 14.35
C GLU A 252 5.05 14.44 14.64
N ASN A 253 6.19 14.69 15.25
CA ASN A 253 6.66 16.03 15.54
C ASN A 253 7.17 16.71 14.27
N GLU A 254 6.58 17.84 13.90
CA GLU A 254 6.97 18.60 12.70
C GLU A 254 8.45 19.03 12.72
N ASN A 255 9.01 19.34 13.89
CA ASN A 255 10.42 19.67 14.00
C ASN A 255 11.30 18.48 13.62
N ASN A 256 10.90 17.26 13.98
CA ASN A 256 11.62 16.02 13.64
C ASN A 256 11.53 15.64 12.14
N ARG A 257 10.70 16.34 11.35
CA ARG A 257 10.67 16.22 9.88
C ARG A 257 11.76 17.04 9.19
N LYS A 258 12.49 17.88 9.92
CA LYS A 258 13.49 18.80 9.38
C LYS A 258 14.90 18.28 9.62
N VAL A 259 15.73 18.43 8.60
CA VAL A 259 17.16 18.11 8.67
C VAL A 259 17.94 19.38 8.42
N TYR A 260 18.88 19.68 9.29
CA TYR A 260 19.74 20.85 9.16
C TYR A 260 21.20 20.46 9.03
N ILE A 261 21.89 21.14 8.13
CA ILE A 261 23.36 21.18 8.07
C ILE A 261 23.79 22.51 8.61
N TYR A 262 24.78 22.49 9.49
CA TYR A 262 25.31 23.69 10.14
C TYR A 262 26.82 23.55 10.40
N SER A 263 27.46 24.65 10.76
CA SER A 263 28.88 24.69 11.13
C SER A 263 29.08 25.65 12.31
N ASP A 264 29.94 25.29 13.24
CA ASP A 264 30.36 26.20 14.31
C ASP A 264 31.33 27.28 13.79
N ASP A 265 31.80 27.16 12.54
CA ASP A 265 32.83 28.02 11.92
C ASP A 265 32.23 29.25 11.22
N GLY A 266 30.93 29.54 11.46
CA GLY A 266 30.28 30.78 11.00
C GLY A 266 29.54 30.67 9.68
N LEU A 267 29.08 29.46 9.29
CA LEU A 267 28.10 29.29 8.23
C LEU A 267 26.70 29.23 8.85
N ASP A 268 25.75 29.89 8.22
CA ASP A 268 24.34 29.83 8.62
C ASP A 268 23.80 28.41 8.49
N PRO A 269 22.93 27.94 9.43
CA PRO A 269 22.27 26.67 9.32
C PRO A 269 21.34 26.62 8.08
N VAL A 270 21.42 25.54 7.32
CA VAL A 270 20.60 25.32 6.12
C VAL A 270 19.73 24.11 6.32
N GLU A 271 18.41 24.27 6.08
CA GLU A 271 17.47 23.16 6.06
C GLU A 271 17.65 22.37 4.75
N ALA A 272 17.83 21.06 4.89
CA ALA A 272 17.96 20.17 3.74
C ALA A 272 16.60 19.84 3.13
N THR A 273 16.54 19.85 1.82
CA THR A 273 15.34 19.48 1.05
C THR A 273 15.31 17.99 0.80
N TYR A 274 14.16 17.36 1.06
CA TYR A 274 13.89 15.96 0.72
C TYR A 274 13.60 15.82 -0.77
N ASP A 275 14.16 14.79 -1.40
CA ASP A 275 13.83 14.35 -2.76
C ASP A 275 13.90 12.83 -2.88
N LEU A 276 13.11 12.25 -3.79
CA LEU A 276 13.14 10.83 -4.11
C LEU A 276 13.90 10.63 -5.43
N VAL A 277 15.22 10.41 -5.33
CA VAL A 277 16.08 10.25 -6.50
C VAL A 277 16.25 8.77 -6.84
N ASN A 278 15.75 8.34 -8.00
CA ASN A 278 15.79 6.94 -8.45
C ASN A 278 15.22 5.93 -7.44
N GLY A 279 14.17 6.30 -6.72
CA GLY A 279 13.56 5.46 -5.69
C GLY A 279 14.33 5.41 -4.36
N VAL A 280 15.34 6.25 -4.18
CA VAL A 280 16.11 6.38 -2.94
C VAL A 280 15.77 7.70 -2.25
N ASP A 281 15.36 7.64 -1.00
CA ASP A 281 15.14 8.82 -0.17
C ASP A 281 16.46 9.59 0.01
N THR A 282 16.45 10.85 -0.40
CA THR A 282 17.64 11.69 -0.45
C THR A 282 17.34 13.04 0.19
N TYR A 283 18.24 13.53 1.01
CA TYR A 283 18.23 14.88 1.54
C TYR A 283 19.44 15.64 1.02
N THR A 284 19.22 16.86 0.52
CA THR A 284 20.26 17.74 -0.01
C THR A 284 20.13 19.13 0.58
N ALA A 285 21.28 19.78 0.84
CA ALA A 285 21.34 21.16 1.28
C ALA A 285 22.29 21.95 0.38
N GLU A 286 21.94 23.19 0.05
CA GLU A 286 22.82 24.10 -0.67
C GLU A 286 23.39 25.14 0.29
N ILE A 287 24.69 25.05 0.54
CA ILE A 287 25.38 25.88 1.49
C ILE A 287 26.14 27.00 0.74
N ASN A 288 25.83 28.23 1.07
CA ASN A 288 26.54 29.38 0.54
C ASN A 288 27.86 29.56 1.27
N ILE A 289 28.95 29.44 0.55
CA ILE A 289 30.30 29.58 1.04
C ILE A 289 30.82 30.98 0.70
N PRO A 290 31.20 31.80 1.68
CA PRO A 290 31.77 33.11 1.43
C PRO A 290 33.17 33.00 0.81
N GLU A 291 33.60 34.08 0.13
CA GLU A 291 34.96 34.21 -0.41
C GLU A 291 36.02 34.01 0.68
N ASN A 292 37.03 33.21 0.39
CA ASN A 292 38.24 33.17 1.22
C ASN A 292 39.20 34.29 0.77
N THR A 293 39.28 35.33 1.55
CA THR A 293 40.14 36.48 1.27
C THR A 293 41.58 36.29 1.71
N SER A 294 41.89 35.19 2.44
CA SER A 294 43.26 34.87 2.84
C SER A 294 44.10 34.48 1.64
N ASP A 295 45.29 35.03 1.54
CA ASP A 295 46.29 34.66 0.54
C ASP A 295 47.35 33.67 1.08
N THR A 296 47.24 33.30 2.36
CA THR A 296 48.18 32.42 3.05
C THR A 296 47.58 31.08 3.41
N GLU A 297 46.26 31.05 3.76
CA GLU A 297 45.64 29.86 4.34
C GLU A 297 44.31 29.52 3.68
N ASP A 298 44.05 28.24 3.54
CA ASP A 298 42.73 27.73 3.16
C ASP A 298 41.76 27.91 4.31
N LYS A 299 40.49 28.22 4.00
CA LYS A 299 39.44 28.26 5.00
C LYS A 299 38.76 26.89 5.09
N ILE A 300 38.65 26.37 6.30
CA ILE A 300 38.00 25.08 6.58
C ILE A 300 36.73 25.32 7.38
N TYR A 301 35.63 24.74 6.96
CA TYR A 301 34.37 24.72 7.67
C TYR A 301 34.05 23.28 8.05
N THR A 302 33.89 23.01 9.33
CA THR A 302 33.48 21.69 9.83
C THR A 302 31.97 21.62 9.84
N LEU A 303 31.39 20.72 9.01
CA LEU A 303 29.96 20.53 8.90
C LEU A 303 29.44 19.52 9.92
N LYS A 304 28.32 19.85 10.49
CA LYS A 304 27.51 19.00 11.37
C LYS A 304 26.12 18.86 10.82
N ALA A 305 25.37 17.84 11.27
CA ALA A 305 24.00 17.62 10.91
C ALA A 305 23.12 17.35 12.13
N LYS A 306 21.86 17.76 12.06
CA LYS A 306 20.85 17.42 13.07
C LYS A 306 19.50 17.09 12.41
N ILE A 307 18.73 16.22 13.08
CA ILE A 307 17.34 15.94 12.76
C ILE A 307 16.49 16.57 13.86
N GLY A 308 15.67 17.55 13.51
CA GLY A 308 15.03 18.39 14.50
C GLY A 308 16.06 19.07 15.39
N ASP A 309 15.96 18.83 16.69
CA ASP A 309 16.93 19.32 17.68
C ASP A 309 18.01 18.29 18.02
N THR A 310 17.95 17.07 17.46
CA THR A 310 18.88 15.99 17.79
C THR A 310 20.11 16.04 16.90
N GLU A 311 21.27 16.37 17.48
CA GLU A 311 22.54 16.36 16.78
C GLU A 311 22.97 14.94 16.39
N GLN A 312 23.50 14.80 15.17
CA GLN A 312 24.04 13.55 14.63
C GLN A 312 25.57 13.53 14.84
N THR A 313 25.97 13.04 15.99
CA THR A 313 27.38 13.14 16.49
C THR A 313 28.41 12.39 15.64
N SER A 314 27.98 11.45 14.81
CA SER A 314 28.88 10.68 13.93
C SER A 314 29.22 11.40 12.62
N VAL A 315 28.68 12.59 12.39
CA VAL A 315 28.84 13.32 11.13
C VAL A 315 29.94 14.37 11.28
N ASN A 316 31.10 14.10 10.70
CA ASN A 316 32.19 15.05 10.57
C ASN A 316 32.62 15.14 9.10
N SER A 317 32.21 16.20 8.42
CA SER A 317 32.64 16.50 7.05
C SER A 317 33.15 17.93 6.99
N THR A 318 34.10 18.18 6.11
CA THR A 318 34.69 19.53 5.99
C THR A 318 34.53 20.07 4.58
N ILE A 319 34.28 21.37 4.48
CA ILE A 319 34.41 22.13 3.25
C ILE A 319 35.73 22.89 3.34
N ARG A 320 36.61 22.64 2.40
CA ARG A 320 37.88 23.35 2.24
C ARG A 320 37.76 24.35 1.11
N VAL A 321 37.88 25.63 1.40
CA VAL A 321 37.92 26.73 0.44
C VAL A 321 39.36 27.13 0.24
N PRO A 322 39.90 26.99 -0.97
CA PRO A 322 41.30 27.39 -1.25
C PRO A 322 41.55 28.83 -0.86
N ARG A 323 42.80 29.10 -0.47
CA ARG A 323 43.26 30.49 -0.30
C ARG A 323 43.18 31.23 -1.61
N LYS A 324 43.10 32.54 -1.52
CA LYS A 324 43.16 33.40 -2.71
C LYS A 324 44.55 33.27 -3.32
N GLU A 325 44.58 32.82 -4.56
CA GLU A 325 45.87 32.81 -5.26
C GLU A 325 46.36 34.24 -5.36
N ARG A 326 47.59 34.47 -4.88
CA ARG A 326 48.24 35.72 -5.16
C ARG A 326 48.35 35.84 -6.66
N GLY A 327 47.77 36.88 -7.22
CA GLY A 327 47.93 37.15 -8.64
C GLY A 327 49.41 37.03 -9.01
N LEU A 328 49.71 36.43 -10.12
CA LEU A 328 51.08 36.27 -10.59
C LEU A 328 51.81 37.61 -10.51
N ILE A 329 52.62 37.73 -9.45
CA ILE A 329 53.53 38.90 -9.38
C ILE A 329 54.71 38.51 -10.25
N GLY A 330 54.59 38.85 -11.51
CA GLY A 330 55.66 38.70 -12.49
C GLY A 330 56.27 40.05 -12.82
N ILE A 331 57.54 40.08 -13.08
CA ILE A 331 58.18 41.23 -13.70
C ILE A 331 57.86 41.15 -15.19
N ASN A 332 57.02 42.09 -15.67
CA ASN A 332 56.59 42.15 -17.07
C ASN A 332 57.50 43.01 -17.93
N ASP A 333 58.25 43.90 -17.30
CA ASP A 333 59.19 44.76 -17.99
C ASP A 333 60.39 44.99 -17.04
N PHE A 334 61.56 44.90 -17.58
CA PHE A 334 62.81 45.15 -16.87
C PHE A 334 63.85 45.59 -17.89
N THR A 335 64.41 46.78 -17.69
CA THR A 335 65.46 47.33 -18.56
C THR A 335 66.66 47.82 -17.76
N ILE A 336 67.82 47.62 -18.30
CA ILE A 336 69.02 48.19 -17.77
C ILE A 336 69.60 49.17 -18.81
N ASN A 337 70.15 50.29 -18.33
CA ASN A 337 70.82 51.26 -19.21
C ASN A 337 71.97 50.58 -20.00
N ASN A 338 72.04 50.89 -21.28
CA ASN A 338 72.97 50.33 -22.25
C ASN A 338 72.86 48.85 -22.58
N GLN A 339 71.70 48.18 -22.30
CA GLN A 339 71.43 46.83 -22.76
C GLN A 339 71.34 46.80 -24.31
N ILE A 340 71.72 45.67 -24.90
CA ILE A 340 71.53 45.44 -26.33
C ILE A 340 70.21 44.65 -26.55
N GLY A 341 69.25 45.31 -27.25
CA GLY A 341 68.00 44.73 -27.52
C GLY A 341 67.07 44.61 -26.29
N ASP A 342 65.95 43.89 -26.45
CA ASP A 342 64.92 43.74 -25.42
C ASP A 342 65.33 42.70 -24.36
N THR A 343 64.97 42.98 -23.12
CA THR A 343 65.05 42.00 -22.02
C THR A 343 64.16 40.81 -22.34
N LYS A 344 64.69 39.61 -22.22
CA LYS A 344 63.91 38.36 -22.31
C LYS A 344 63.47 37.94 -20.91
N ILE A 345 62.17 38.00 -20.70
CA ILE A 345 61.53 37.53 -19.47
C ILE A 345 60.91 36.16 -19.76
N SER A 346 61.26 35.11 -19.05
CA SER A 346 60.85 33.75 -19.29
C SER A 346 60.66 32.97 -18.00
N GLY A 347 60.03 31.81 -18.09
CA GLY A 347 59.67 30.96 -16.94
C GLY A 347 58.34 31.34 -16.32
N GLU A 348 57.79 30.45 -15.53
CA GLU A 348 56.57 30.73 -14.77
C GLU A 348 56.79 31.92 -13.87
N GLN A 349 55.88 32.92 -13.94
CA GLN A 349 55.90 34.12 -13.11
C GLN A 349 57.12 35.07 -13.34
N GLY A 350 57.75 35.03 -14.52
CA GLY A 350 58.87 35.93 -14.83
C GLY A 350 60.10 35.69 -13.96
N LYS A 351 60.36 34.46 -13.55
CA LYS A 351 61.45 34.09 -12.66
C LYS A 351 62.83 34.25 -13.29
N ASN A 352 62.92 34.19 -14.59
CA ASN A 352 64.18 34.30 -15.33
C ASN A 352 64.19 35.59 -16.18
N ILE A 353 65.09 36.44 -15.88
CA ILE A 353 65.31 37.68 -16.64
C ILE A 353 66.70 37.57 -17.30
N SER A 354 66.71 37.59 -18.62
CA SER A 354 67.97 37.54 -19.39
C SER A 354 68.14 38.84 -20.13
N ILE A 355 69.31 39.46 -19.90
CA ILE A 355 69.68 40.72 -20.48
C ILE A 355 71.00 40.55 -21.24
N THR A 356 71.08 41.14 -22.41
CA THR A 356 72.32 41.15 -23.20
C THR A 356 72.97 42.51 -23.05
N MET A 357 74.22 42.52 -22.59
CA MET A 357 75.02 43.70 -22.43
C MET A 357 76.11 43.79 -23.50
N PRO A 358 76.65 44.97 -23.86
CA PRO A 358 77.82 45.09 -24.66
C PRO A 358 78.98 44.32 -24.07
N PHE A 359 79.93 43.89 -24.89
CA PHE A 359 81.12 43.11 -24.53
C PHE A 359 81.99 43.86 -23.50
N ASP A 360 82.00 45.17 -23.59
CA ASP A 360 82.78 46.09 -22.74
C ASP A 360 81.99 46.71 -21.63
N ALA A 361 80.74 46.19 -21.37
CA ALA A 361 79.93 46.70 -20.27
C ALA A 361 80.54 46.37 -18.93
N ASP A 362 80.73 47.38 -18.08
CA ASP A 362 81.08 47.22 -16.70
C ASP A 362 79.85 46.78 -15.89
N ILE A 363 79.84 45.55 -15.43
CA ILE A 363 78.75 44.90 -14.66
C ILE A 363 79.06 44.84 -13.16
N THR A 364 79.89 45.66 -12.63
CA THR A 364 80.17 45.75 -11.21
C THR A 364 79.12 46.49 -10.36
#